data_0c13ea243dd38053bc72cfd75b72e696
#
_entry.id   0c13ea243dd38053bc72cfd75b72e696
#
_cell.length_a   1.000
_cell.length_b   1.000
_cell.length_c   1.000
_cell.angle_alpha   90.00
_cell.angle_beta   90.00
_cell.angle_gamma   90.00
#
_symmetry.space_group_name_H-M   'P 1'
#
loop_
_entity.id
_entity.type
_entity.pdbx_description
1 polymer ?
#
loop_
_entity_poly.entity_id
_entity_poly.type
_entity_poly.pdbx_seq_one_letter_code
_entity_poly.pdbx_strand_id
1 'polypeptide(L)'
;MIKVSVLYPNDEGSKFDMSYYCNSHMPMVQEKLGTACKGVAVEQGVSGATPGSRPAFVAMGHLYFDSVAEFQSAFGPYAGAIMADFPNYTDIQPTIQISDVKI
;
A
#
# COMPACT_ATOMS: atom_id res chain seq x y z
N MET A 1 -0.97 17.89 2.71
CA MET A 1 -0.52 16.59 2.16
C MET A 1 -1.15 15.47 2.97
N ILE A 2 -1.74 14.53 2.30
CA ILE A 2 -2.27 13.33 2.94
C ILE A 2 -1.48 12.11 2.50
N LYS A 3 -1.56 11.04 3.29
CA LYS A 3 -0.92 9.77 3.00
C LYS A 3 -1.97 8.67 3.09
N VAL A 4 -2.06 7.87 2.04
CA VAL A 4 -2.90 6.67 2.04
C VAL A 4 -1.99 5.49 2.37
N SER A 5 -2.26 4.83 3.48
CA SER A 5 -1.47 3.70 3.96
C SER A 5 -2.25 2.42 3.76
N VAL A 6 -1.63 1.46 3.08
CA VAL A 6 -2.19 0.13 2.84
C VAL A 6 -1.35 -0.85 3.65
N LEU A 7 -1.92 -1.37 4.73
CA LEU A 7 -1.21 -2.14 5.73
C LEU A 7 -1.64 -3.61 5.61
N TYR A 8 -0.69 -4.50 5.40
CA TYR A 8 -0.94 -5.93 5.20
C TYR A 8 -0.61 -6.69 6.49
N PRO A 9 -1.63 -7.09 7.29
CA PRO A 9 -1.40 -7.82 8.54
C PRO A 9 -0.57 -9.08 8.33
N ASN A 10 0.33 -9.35 9.28
CA ASN A 10 1.21 -10.50 9.21
C ASN A 10 0.57 -11.73 9.89
N ASP A 11 -0.50 -12.23 9.29
CA ASP A 11 -1.20 -13.39 9.81
C ASP A 11 -0.49 -14.68 9.41
N GLU A 12 -0.50 -15.67 10.31
CA GLU A 12 0.14 -16.95 10.04
C GLU A 12 -0.49 -17.63 8.83
N GLY A 13 0.35 -18.14 7.94
CA GLY A 13 -0.08 -18.81 6.71
C GLY A 13 -0.45 -17.89 5.56
N SER A 14 -0.40 -16.57 5.77
CA SER A 14 -0.67 -15.59 4.72
C SER A 14 0.46 -15.56 3.68
N LYS A 15 0.11 -15.15 2.46
CA LYS A 15 1.05 -15.04 1.35
C LYS A 15 1.21 -13.59 0.96
N PHE A 16 2.46 -13.20 0.69
CA PHE A 16 2.76 -11.88 0.14
C PHE A 16 4.00 -11.96 -0.73
N ASP A 17 3.83 -11.69 -2.02
CA ASP A 17 4.93 -11.68 -2.99
C ASP A 17 5.47 -10.26 -3.10
N MET A 18 6.52 -9.97 -2.32
CA MET A 18 7.12 -8.63 -2.28
C MET A 18 7.73 -8.25 -3.63
N SER A 19 8.30 -9.20 -4.36
CA SER A 19 8.89 -8.94 -5.67
C SER A 19 7.82 -8.47 -6.67
N TYR A 20 6.70 -9.17 -6.73
CA TYR A 20 5.57 -8.75 -7.58
C TYR A 20 5.03 -7.39 -7.14
N TYR A 21 4.87 -7.21 -5.84
CA TYR A 21 4.33 -5.96 -5.29
C TYR A 21 5.18 -4.74 -5.71
N CYS A 22 6.50 -4.85 -5.57
CA CYS A 22 7.42 -3.75 -5.90
C CYS A 22 7.63 -3.58 -7.40
N ASN A 23 7.67 -4.67 -8.17
CA ASN A 23 8.10 -4.63 -9.57
C ASN A 23 6.94 -4.60 -10.56
N SER A 24 5.72 -4.95 -10.13
CA SER A 24 4.56 -5.02 -11.02
C SER A 24 3.38 -4.24 -10.49
N HIS A 25 2.95 -4.49 -9.24
CA HIS A 25 1.75 -3.84 -8.69
C HIS A 25 1.95 -2.33 -8.51
N MET A 26 2.96 -1.93 -7.75
CA MET A 26 3.19 -0.51 -7.46
C MET A 26 3.50 0.33 -8.68
N PRO A 27 4.30 -0.13 -9.65
CA PRO A 27 4.47 0.63 -10.90
C PRO A 27 3.17 0.80 -11.68
N MET A 28 2.31 -0.21 -11.70
CA MET A 28 0.99 -0.10 -12.33
C MET A 28 0.12 0.94 -11.63
N VAL A 29 0.10 0.93 -10.29
CA VAL A 29 -0.64 1.90 -9.49
C VAL A 29 -0.14 3.32 -9.78
N GLN A 30 1.17 3.53 -9.77
CA GLN A 30 1.77 4.85 -10.05
C GLN A 30 1.40 5.36 -11.45
N GLU A 31 1.45 4.49 -12.45
CA GLU A 31 1.08 4.85 -13.81
C GLU A 31 -0.37 5.29 -13.90
N LYS A 32 -1.27 4.54 -13.28
CA LYS A 32 -2.71 4.85 -13.32
C LYS A 32 -3.05 6.12 -12.56
N LEU A 33 -2.43 6.35 -11.41
CA LEU A 33 -2.70 7.53 -10.59
C LEU A 33 -2.03 8.80 -11.14
N GLY A 34 -0.97 8.64 -11.93
CA GLY A 34 -0.32 9.75 -12.61
C GLY A 34 0.26 10.80 -11.66
N THR A 35 0.20 12.06 -12.09
CA THR A 35 0.82 13.18 -11.36
C THR A 35 0.09 13.54 -10.07
N ALA A 36 -1.12 13.06 -9.85
CA ALA A 36 -1.82 13.26 -8.57
C ALA A 36 -1.11 12.55 -7.42
N CYS A 37 -0.45 11.43 -7.70
CA CYS A 37 0.36 10.71 -6.71
C CYS A 37 1.71 11.38 -6.58
N LYS A 38 1.96 12.01 -5.42
CA LYS A 38 3.16 12.83 -5.18
C LYS A 38 4.35 12.03 -4.71
N GLY A 39 4.16 10.77 -4.36
CA GLY A 39 5.22 9.89 -3.94
C GLY A 39 4.67 8.56 -3.45
N VAL A 40 5.54 7.57 -3.36
CA VAL A 40 5.21 6.25 -2.84
C VAL A 40 6.32 5.79 -1.91
N ALA A 41 5.95 4.92 -0.97
CA ALA A 41 6.90 4.21 -0.13
C ALA A 41 6.37 2.80 0.08
N VAL A 42 7.28 1.84 0.10
CA VAL A 42 6.96 0.43 0.36
C VAL A 42 7.92 -0.07 1.41
N GLU A 43 7.38 -0.71 2.45
CA GLU A 43 8.21 -1.30 3.50
C GLU A 43 7.85 -2.77 3.69
N GLN A 44 8.86 -3.57 3.95
CA GLN A 44 8.70 -4.96 4.36
C GLN A 44 8.91 -5.06 5.86
N GLY A 45 8.00 -5.74 6.57
CA GLY A 45 8.13 -5.93 8.01
C GLY A 45 9.38 -6.74 8.35
N VAL A 46 10.11 -6.29 9.36
CA VAL A 46 11.34 -6.96 9.83
C VAL A 46 11.11 -7.57 11.20
N SER A 47 10.58 -6.78 12.13
CA SER A 47 10.28 -7.26 13.49
C SER A 47 9.30 -6.31 14.16
N GLY A 48 8.76 -6.72 15.31
CA GLY A 48 8.08 -5.80 16.21
C GLY A 48 9.11 -5.00 17.02
N ALA A 49 8.64 -4.28 18.03
CA ALA A 49 9.51 -3.46 18.88
C ALA A 49 10.50 -4.29 19.68
N THR A 50 10.12 -5.49 20.11
CA THR A 50 11.02 -6.41 20.82
C THR A 50 11.88 -7.16 19.80
N PRO A 51 13.21 -7.20 19.99
CA PRO A 51 14.08 -7.95 19.08
C PRO A 51 13.62 -9.41 18.92
N GLY A 52 13.56 -9.88 17.67
CA GLY A 52 13.15 -11.25 17.35
C GLY A 52 11.64 -11.47 17.32
N SER A 53 10.83 -10.47 17.69
CA SER A 53 9.37 -10.58 17.59
C SER A 53 8.92 -10.43 16.13
N ARG A 54 7.72 -10.94 15.82
CA ARG A 54 7.14 -10.81 14.48
C ARG A 54 6.68 -9.38 14.25
N PRO A 55 6.87 -8.83 13.06
CA PRO A 55 6.24 -7.55 12.72
C PRO A 55 4.72 -7.69 12.69
N ALA A 56 4.00 -6.63 13.07
CA ALA A 56 2.54 -6.63 13.01
C ALA A 56 2.02 -6.70 11.58
N PHE A 57 2.78 -6.13 10.63
CA PHE A 57 2.43 -6.11 9.21
C PHE A 57 3.56 -6.69 8.40
N VAL A 58 3.22 -7.57 7.44
CA VAL A 58 4.23 -8.15 6.55
C VAL A 58 4.75 -7.10 5.57
N ALA A 59 3.89 -6.18 5.19
CA ALA A 59 4.23 -5.10 4.26
C ALA A 59 3.36 -3.89 4.53
N MET A 60 3.88 -2.73 4.15
CA MET A 60 3.12 -1.48 4.13
C MET A 60 3.40 -0.77 2.82
N GLY A 61 2.35 -0.25 2.18
CA GLY A 61 2.47 0.61 1.02
C GLY A 61 1.86 1.97 1.34
N HIS A 62 2.54 3.04 0.95
CA HIS A 62 2.07 4.40 1.21
C HIS A 62 2.05 5.19 -0.09
N LEU A 63 0.99 5.96 -0.28
CA LEU A 63 0.82 6.85 -1.43
C LEU A 63 0.55 8.26 -0.89
N TYR A 64 1.19 9.27 -1.48
CA TYR A 64 1.04 10.66 -1.06
C TYR A 64 0.24 11.45 -2.08
N PHE A 65 -0.68 12.28 -1.58
CA PHE A 65 -1.52 13.17 -2.40
C PHE A 65 -1.63 14.54 -1.72
N ASP A 66 -1.98 15.55 -2.49
CA ASP A 66 -2.17 16.90 -1.92
C ASP A 66 -3.39 16.97 -1.00
N SER A 67 -4.45 16.20 -1.33
CA SER A 67 -5.69 16.18 -0.55
C SER A 67 -6.44 14.87 -0.74
N VAL A 68 -7.41 14.62 0.12
CA VAL A 68 -8.31 13.47 -0.02
C VAL A 68 -9.09 13.55 -1.34
N ALA A 69 -9.53 14.75 -1.74
CA ALA A 69 -10.26 14.94 -3.00
C ALA A 69 -9.40 14.55 -4.20
N GLU A 70 -8.12 14.94 -4.19
CA GLU A 70 -7.17 14.56 -5.26
C GLU A 70 -6.99 13.05 -5.32
N PHE A 71 -6.88 12.39 -4.17
CA PHE A 71 -6.78 10.93 -4.11
C PHE A 71 -8.04 10.28 -4.70
N GLN A 72 -9.21 10.71 -4.27
CA GLN A 72 -10.47 10.12 -4.73
C GLN A 72 -10.67 10.29 -6.23
N SER A 73 -10.34 11.48 -6.76
CA SER A 73 -10.46 11.75 -8.20
C SER A 73 -9.50 10.90 -9.02
N ALA A 74 -8.29 10.68 -8.55
CA ALA A 74 -7.29 9.88 -9.26
C ALA A 74 -7.56 8.38 -9.14
N PHE A 75 -7.92 7.92 -7.95
CA PHE A 75 -8.08 6.49 -7.65
C PHE A 75 -9.40 5.93 -8.17
N GLY A 76 -10.49 6.69 -8.04
CA GLY A 76 -11.84 6.21 -8.35
C GLY A 76 -11.97 5.49 -9.68
N PRO A 77 -11.50 6.09 -10.81
CA PRO A 77 -11.60 5.44 -12.12
C PRO A 77 -10.84 4.12 -12.24
N TYR A 78 -9.81 3.91 -11.42
CA TYR A 78 -8.92 2.76 -11.51
C TYR A 78 -9.02 1.80 -10.32
N ALA A 79 -9.92 2.08 -9.37
CA ALA A 79 -10.08 1.26 -8.17
C ALA A 79 -10.28 -0.21 -8.49
N GLY A 80 -11.15 -0.53 -9.45
CA GLY A 80 -11.44 -1.89 -9.84
C GLY A 80 -10.20 -2.62 -10.38
N ALA A 81 -9.46 -1.96 -11.26
CA ALA A 81 -8.26 -2.55 -11.87
C ALA A 81 -7.15 -2.76 -10.82
N ILE A 82 -6.97 -1.80 -9.91
CA ILE A 82 -5.96 -1.89 -8.86
C ILE A 82 -6.30 -3.03 -7.90
N MET A 83 -7.54 -3.11 -7.46
CA MET A 83 -7.99 -4.15 -6.52
C MET A 83 -8.00 -5.54 -7.16
N ALA A 84 -8.26 -5.62 -8.46
CA ALA A 84 -8.24 -6.90 -9.18
C ALA A 84 -6.84 -7.53 -9.24
N ASP A 85 -5.80 -6.73 -9.06
CA ASP A 85 -4.42 -7.23 -9.08
C ASP A 85 -3.97 -7.85 -7.74
N PHE A 86 -4.70 -7.60 -6.65
CA PHE A 86 -4.35 -8.09 -5.31
C PHE A 86 -4.10 -9.60 -5.26
N PRO A 87 -4.99 -10.47 -5.84
CA PRO A 87 -4.76 -11.91 -5.77
C PRO A 87 -3.47 -12.38 -6.45
N ASN A 88 -2.87 -11.56 -7.30
CA ASN A 88 -1.62 -11.90 -7.98
C ASN A 88 -0.41 -11.85 -7.05
N TYR A 89 -0.51 -11.17 -5.89
CA TYR A 89 0.60 -11.10 -4.96
C TYR A 89 0.24 -11.42 -3.52
N THR A 90 -1.04 -11.46 -3.15
CA THR A 90 -1.40 -11.69 -1.75
C THR A 90 -2.80 -12.28 -1.59
N ASP A 91 -3.01 -12.99 -0.50
CA ASP A 91 -4.33 -13.42 -0.03
C ASP A 91 -4.78 -12.61 1.20
N ILE A 92 -3.99 -11.60 1.61
CA ILE A 92 -4.27 -10.80 2.80
C ILE A 92 -5.28 -9.72 2.48
N GLN A 93 -6.27 -9.53 3.37
CA GLN A 93 -7.15 -8.37 3.32
C GLN A 93 -6.44 -7.20 4.00
N PRO A 94 -6.03 -6.16 3.26
CA PRO A 94 -5.31 -5.05 3.88
C PRO A 94 -6.21 -4.16 4.71
N THR A 95 -5.59 -3.46 5.66
CA THR A 95 -6.20 -2.34 6.38
C THR A 95 -5.75 -1.06 5.70
N ILE A 96 -6.68 -0.18 5.38
CA ILE A 96 -6.37 1.09 4.70
C ILE A 96 -6.70 2.25 5.62
N GLN A 97 -5.77 3.19 5.72
CA GLN A 97 -5.97 4.41 6.50
C GLN A 97 -5.47 5.61 5.70
N ILE A 98 -6.25 6.67 5.74
CA ILE A 98 -5.84 7.97 5.18
C ILE A 98 -5.46 8.86 6.34
N SER A 99 -4.27 9.44 6.27
CA SER A 99 -3.73 10.28 7.34
C SER A 99 -3.36 11.65 6.80
N ASP A 100 -3.50 12.65 7.65
CA ASP A 100 -3.00 13.99 7.37
C ASP A 100 -1.54 14.04 7.84
N VAL A 101 -0.63 14.36 6.93
CA VAL A 101 0.81 14.38 7.24
C VAL A 101 1.11 15.63 8.07
N LYS A 102 1.66 15.43 9.28
CA LYS A 102 1.94 16.51 10.22
C LYS A 102 3.40 16.95 10.25
N ILE A 103 4.30 16.07 9.80
CA ILE A 103 5.73 16.36 9.76
C ILE A 103 6.31 15.90 8.44
#